data_6c72ca4218565c84851b43421044118c
#
_entry.id   6c72ca4218565c84851b43421044118c
#
_cell.length_a   1.000
_cell.length_b   1.000
_cell.length_c   1.000
_cell.angle_alpha   90.00
_cell.angle_beta   90.00
_cell.angle_gamma   90.00
#
_symmetry.space_group_name_H-M   'P 1'
#
loop_
_entity.id
_entity.type
_entity.pdbx_description
1 polymer ?
#
loop_
_entity_poly.entity_id
_entity_poly.type
_entity_poly.pdbx_seq_one_letter_code
_entity_poly.pdbx_strand_id
1 'polypeptide(L)'
;MSEPLKGIVLSHAALAEGMVGAVRQITGESGGLVPVSNDGCDSGELGKRLEAAIGGSDAVVFVDLPGGSCLQAAMRHLRTGEKVAVVAGVNLAMLLDFVYNRNQAPADAARRAAEHGVRAVRSLPA
;
A
#
# COMPACT_ATOMS: atom_id res chain seq x y z
N MET A 1 -18.53 15.07 -2.52
CA MET A 1 -18.05 13.81 -1.96
C MET A 1 -16.66 13.50 -2.50
N SER A 2 -15.77 13.19 -1.61
CA SER A 2 -14.43 12.78 -2.04
C SER A 2 -14.46 11.35 -2.56
N GLU A 3 -13.58 11.06 -3.51
CA GLU A 3 -13.41 9.71 -4.00
C GLU A 3 -12.80 8.82 -2.91
N PRO A 4 -13.08 7.52 -2.92
CA PRO A 4 -12.42 6.60 -2.01
C PRO A 4 -10.91 6.59 -2.23
N LEU A 5 -10.17 6.35 -1.16
CA LEU A 5 -8.71 6.28 -1.22
C LEU A 5 -8.24 5.19 -2.18
N LYS A 6 -7.19 5.50 -2.91
CA LYS A 6 -6.46 4.52 -3.69
C LYS A 6 -5.40 3.86 -2.80
N GLY A 7 -5.25 2.56 -2.90
CA GLY A 7 -4.18 1.83 -2.21
C GLY A 7 -3.15 1.37 -3.22
N ILE A 8 -1.89 1.69 -2.98
CA ILE A 8 -0.78 1.25 -3.83
C ILE A 8 0.00 0.21 -3.05
N VAL A 9 0.16 -0.98 -3.60
CA VAL A 9 1.03 -2.00 -3.02
C VAL A 9 2.34 -1.98 -3.79
N LEU A 10 3.39 -1.50 -3.16
CA LEU A 10 4.71 -1.31 -3.77
C LEU A 10 5.66 -2.32 -3.17
N SER A 11 6.20 -3.21 -3.99
CA SER A 11 7.00 -4.32 -3.48
C SER A 11 8.10 -4.75 -4.43
N HIS A 12 8.93 -5.64 -3.91
CA HIS A 12 9.91 -6.36 -4.70
C HIS A 12 9.24 -7.48 -5.52
N ALA A 13 9.75 -7.72 -6.70
CA ALA A 13 9.35 -8.83 -7.56
C ALA A 13 7.83 -8.88 -7.78
N ALA A 14 7.25 -10.06 -7.73
CA ALA A 14 5.83 -10.28 -8.00
C ALA A 14 4.94 -10.22 -6.75
N LEU A 15 5.48 -9.78 -5.62
CA LEU A 15 4.74 -9.82 -4.35
C LEU A 15 3.49 -8.95 -4.37
N ALA A 16 3.59 -7.72 -4.88
CA ALA A 16 2.45 -6.80 -4.92
C ALA A 16 1.29 -7.38 -5.72
N GLU A 17 1.58 -7.92 -6.89
CA GLU A 17 0.55 -8.56 -7.73
C GLU A 17 -0.10 -9.74 -7.03
N GLY A 18 0.70 -10.55 -6.34
CA GLY A 18 0.20 -11.67 -5.56
C GLY A 18 -0.71 -11.25 -4.42
N MET A 19 -0.32 -10.19 -3.71
CA MET A 19 -1.15 -9.67 -2.61
C MET A 19 -2.48 -9.11 -3.11
N VAL A 20 -2.45 -8.33 -4.18
CA VAL A 20 -3.68 -7.79 -4.79
C VAL A 20 -4.56 -8.93 -5.30
N GLY A 21 -3.96 -9.95 -5.92
CA GLY A 21 -4.68 -11.14 -6.35
C GLY A 21 -5.34 -11.89 -5.20
N ALA A 22 -4.65 -11.99 -4.06
CA ALA A 22 -5.21 -12.63 -2.87
C ALA A 22 -6.41 -11.85 -2.32
N VAL A 23 -6.32 -10.53 -2.29
CA VAL A 23 -7.45 -9.68 -1.87
C VAL A 23 -8.64 -9.90 -2.80
N ARG A 24 -8.40 -9.94 -4.11
CA ARG A 24 -9.47 -10.19 -5.08
C ARG A 24 -10.12 -11.53 -4.87
N GLN A 25 -9.34 -12.57 -4.59
CA GLN A 25 -9.86 -13.90 -4.32
C GLN A 25 -10.75 -13.92 -3.08
N ILE A 26 -10.37 -13.22 -2.03
CA ILE A 26 -11.10 -13.20 -0.76
C ILE A 26 -12.35 -12.34 -0.84
N THR A 27 -12.25 -11.16 -1.43
CA THR A 27 -13.33 -10.16 -1.40
C THR A 27 -14.17 -10.12 -2.66
N GLY A 28 -13.70 -10.71 -3.76
CA GLY A 28 -14.37 -10.65 -5.06
C GLY A 28 -13.95 -9.47 -5.93
N GLU A 29 -13.20 -8.52 -5.38
CA GLU A 29 -12.74 -7.35 -6.13
C GLU A 29 -11.41 -6.85 -5.61
N SER A 30 -10.73 -6.00 -6.39
CA SER A 30 -9.42 -5.47 -5.99
C SER A 30 -9.50 -4.37 -4.93
N GLY A 31 -10.68 -3.79 -4.70
CA GLY A 31 -10.87 -2.80 -3.66
C GLY A 31 -10.07 -1.51 -3.82
N GLY A 32 -9.78 -1.11 -5.06
CA GLY A 32 -8.99 0.09 -5.32
C GLY A 32 -7.50 -0.07 -5.11
N LEU A 33 -7.02 -1.32 -5.01
CA LEU A 33 -5.59 -1.61 -4.89
C LEU A 33 -4.92 -1.66 -6.26
N VAL A 34 -3.74 -1.07 -6.34
CA VAL A 34 -2.92 -1.06 -7.55
C VAL A 34 -1.55 -1.64 -7.21
N PRO A 35 -1.12 -2.73 -7.84
CA PRO A 35 0.20 -3.30 -7.58
C PRO A 35 1.28 -2.55 -8.38
N VAL A 36 2.42 -2.31 -7.73
CA VAL A 36 3.59 -1.72 -8.38
C VAL A 36 4.82 -2.53 -7.96
N SER A 37 5.55 -3.04 -8.95
CA SER A 37 6.77 -3.80 -8.72
C SER A 37 8.00 -2.92 -8.96
N ASN A 38 9.08 -3.21 -8.24
CA ASN A 38 10.37 -2.59 -8.50
C ASN A 38 11.17 -3.31 -9.60
N ASP A 39 10.62 -4.39 -10.19
CA ASP A 39 11.34 -5.17 -11.19
C ASP A 39 11.74 -4.32 -12.39
N GLY A 40 13.02 -4.46 -12.78
CA GLY A 40 13.56 -3.79 -13.95
C GLY A 40 13.69 -2.28 -13.82
N CYS A 41 13.54 -1.72 -12.62
CA CYS A 41 13.61 -0.28 -12.41
C CYS A 41 14.86 0.14 -11.65
N ASP A 42 15.43 1.28 -12.04
CA ASP A 42 16.28 2.03 -11.13
C ASP A 42 15.38 2.90 -10.22
N SER A 43 16.00 3.66 -9.32
CA SER A 43 15.24 4.46 -8.36
C SER A 43 14.38 5.54 -9.01
N GLY A 44 14.86 6.13 -10.11
CA GLY A 44 14.08 7.14 -10.84
C GLY A 44 12.86 6.57 -11.51
N GLU A 45 13.00 5.39 -12.13
CA GLU A 45 11.87 4.71 -12.77
C GLU A 45 10.85 4.24 -11.76
N LEU A 46 11.30 3.77 -10.60
CA LEU A 46 10.40 3.35 -9.53
C LEU A 46 9.56 4.52 -9.03
N GLY A 47 10.17 5.68 -8.85
CA GLY A 47 9.46 6.90 -8.49
C GLY A 47 8.39 7.27 -9.51
N LYS A 48 8.71 7.14 -10.80
CA LYS A 48 7.75 7.43 -11.87
C LYS A 48 6.60 6.43 -11.91
N ARG A 49 6.88 5.14 -11.69
CA ARG A 49 5.83 4.13 -11.60
C ARG A 49 4.88 4.40 -10.45
N LEU A 50 5.44 4.78 -9.30
CA LEU A 50 4.64 5.11 -8.13
C LEU A 50 3.79 6.35 -8.39
N GLU A 51 4.38 7.40 -8.94
CA GLU A 51 3.66 8.63 -9.27
C GLU A 51 2.51 8.37 -10.23
N ALA A 52 2.74 7.58 -11.26
CA ALA A 52 1.70 7.21 -12.22
C ALA A 52 0.57 6.44 -11.54
N ALA A 53 0.91 5.52 -10.62
CA ALA A 53 -0.09 4.74 -9.90
C ALA A 53 -0.93 5.62 -8.97
N ILE A 54 -0.33 6.59 -8.31
CA ILE A 54 -1.04 7.53 -7.43
C ILE A 54 -1.96 8.42 -8.26
N GLY A 55 -1.46 8.97 -9.36
CA GLY A 55 -2.28 9.72 -10.32
C GLY A 55 -2.96 10.95 -9.74
N GLY A 56 -2.36 11.61 -8.76
CA GLY A 56 -2.93 12.79 -8.12
C GLY A 56 -4.07 12.51 -7.16
N SER A 57 -4.38 11.24 -6.89
CA SER A 57 -5.43 10.85 -5.95
C SER A 57 -4.90 10.83 -4.52
N ASP A 58 -5.81 10.96 -3.56
CA ASP A 58 -5.48 10.65 -2.17
C ASP A 58 -5.22 9.15 -2.08
N ALA A 59 -4.11 8.78 -1.44
CA ALA A 59 -3.67 7.39 -1.47
C ALA A 59 -2.94 6.97 -0.20
N VAL A 60 -2.94 5.65 0.03
CA VAL A 60 -2.06 5.00 1.00
C VAL A 60 -1.13 4.10 0.22
N VAL A 61 0.17 4.24 0.42
CA VAL A 61 1.18 3.38 -0.19
C VAL A 61 1.63 2.36 0.84
N PHE A 62 1.41 1.09 0.52
CA PHE A 62 1.83 -0.03 1.37
C PHE A 62 3.09 -0.62 0.77
N VAL A 63 4.18 -0.59 1.52
CA VAL A 63 5.46 -1.17 1.07
C VAL A 63 5.77 -2.44 1.84
N ASP A 64 6.51 -3.34 1.22
CA ASP A 64 6.77 -4.68 1.77
C ASP A 64 7.74 -4.66 2.95
N LEU A 65 8.74 -3.79 2.93
CA LEU A 65 9.77 -3.75 3.96
C LEU A 65 9.93 -2.34 4.53
N PRO A 66 10.34 -2.24 5.82
CA PRO A 66 10.59 -0.92 6.42
C PRO A 66 11.94 -0.32 6.04
N GLY A 67 12.48 -0.70 4.89
CA GLY A 67 13.74 -0.20 4.34
C GLY A 67 13.86 -0.53 2.87
N GLY A 68 14.92 -0.03 2.22
CA GLY A 68 15.21 -0.31 0.83
C GLY A 68 14.57 0.65 -0.16
N SER A 69 14.68 0.31 -1.45
CA SER A 69 14.29 1.21 -2.54
C SER A 69 12.81 1.54 -2.58
N CYS A 70 11.96 0.58 -2.24
CA CYS A 70 10.51 0.80 -2.26
C CYS A 70 10.10 1.82 -1.21
N LEU A 71 10.61 1.68 0.02
CA LEU A 71 10.31 2.65 1.07
C LEU A 71 10.84 4.03 0.72
N GLN A 72 12.06 4.11 0.17
CA GLN A 72 12.64 5.40 -0.21
C GLN A 72 11.82 6.11 -1.26
N ALA A 73 11.33 5.38 -2.26
CA ALA A 73 10.46 5.96 -3.29
C ALA A 73 9.15 6.48 -2.69
N ALA A 74 8.54 5.69 -1.79
CA ALA A 74 7.29 6.09 -1.13
C ALA A 74 7.51 7.33 -0.24
N MET A 75 8.61 7.39 0.49
CA MET A 75 8.90 8.50 1.40
C MET A 75 9.12 9.82 0.67
N ARG A 76 9.60 9.79 -0.57
CA ARG A 76 9.70 11.01 -1.37
C ARG A 76 8.34 11.63 -1.62
N HIS A 77 7.33 10.79 -1.88
CA HIS A 77 5.96 11.27 -2.05
C HIS A 77 5.38 11.83 -0.77
N LEU A 78 5.70 11.23 0.36
CA LEU A 78 5.26 11.72 1.66
C LEU A 78 5.75 13.14 1.92
N ARG A 79 6.98 13.46 1.48
CA ARG A 79 7.57 14.79 1.67
C ARG A 79 6.95 15.86 0.79
N THR A 80 6.43 15.48 -0.37
CA THR A 80 5.93 16.44 -1.36
C THR A 80 4.42 16.53 -1.43
N GLY A 81 3.71 15.56 -0.83
CA GLY A 81 2.27 15.52 -0.90
C GLY A 81 1.61 15.27 0.44
N GLU A 82 0.62 16.09 0.77
CA GLU A 82 -0.17 15.94 1.98
C GLU A 82 -1.24 14.86 1.84
N LYS A 83 -1.44 14.37 0.62
CA LYS A 83 -2.54 13.46 0.27
C LYS A 83 -2.11 12.00 0.22
N VAL A 84 -0.91 11.71 0.67
CA VAL A 84 -0.36 10.35 0.64
C VAL A 84 0.14 9.98 2.02
N ALA A 85 -0.22 8.78 2.48
CA ALA A 85 0.36 8.18 3.68
C ALA A 85 1.07 6.90 3.29
N VAL A 86 2.03 6.46 4.10
CA VAL A 86 2.86 5.29 3.81
C VAL A 86 2.79 4.32 4.99
N VAL A 87 2.59 3.03 4.68
CA VAL A 87 2.68 1.93 5.65
C VAL A 87 3.79 1.00 5.19
N ALA A 88 4.77 0.75 6.05
CA ALA A 88 5.85 -0.20 5.77
C ALA A 88 5.59 -1.53 6.48
N GLY A 89 6.03 -2.62 5.87
CA GLY A 89 5.82 -3.96 6.43
C GLY A 89 4.42 -4.49 6.17
N VAL A 90 3.90 -4.28 4.98
CA VAL A 90 2.53 -4.67 4.62
C VAL A 90 2.31 -6.17 4.79
N ASN A 91 1.14 -6.52 5.27
CA ASN A 91 0.64 -7.90 5.26
C ASN A 91 -0.79 -7.92 4.73
N LEU A 92 -1.28 -9.11 4.44
CA LEU A 92 -2.60 -9.26 3.82
C LEU A 92 -3.73 -8.71 4.68
N ALA A 93 -3.63 -8.86 6.01
CA ALA A 93 -4.64 -8.33 6.93
C ALA A 93 -4.78 -6.81 6.83
N MET A 94 -3.68 -6.09 6.62
CA MET A 94 -3.71 -4.64 6.42
C MET A 94 -4.52 -4.27 5.17
N LEU A 95 -4.30 -5.00 4.09
CA LEU A 95 -4.98 -4.73 2.83
C LEU A 95 -6.47 -5.03 2.92
N LEU A 96 -6.84 -6.12 3.60
CA LEU A 96 -8.25 -6.46 3.81
C LEU A 96 -8.96 -5.39 4.64
N ASP A 97 -8.31 -4.88 5.69
CA ASP A 97 -8.88 -3.76 6.46
C ASP A 97 -9.03 -2.51 5.59
N PHE A 98 -8.00 -2.19 4.82
CA PHE A 98 -7.99 -0.99 3.99
C PHE A 98 -9.14 -0.97 2.98
N VAL A 99 -9.37 -2.08 2.27
CA VAL A 99 -10.37 -2.10 1.19
C VAL A 99 -11.79 -1.84 1.67
N TYR A 100 -12.06 -2.08 2.95
CA TYR A 100 -13.37 -1.80 3.55
C TYR A 100 -13.43 -0.46 4.26
N ASN A 101 -12.35 0.32 4.29
CA ASN A 101 -12.25 1.57 5.07
C ASN A 101 -11.60 2.70 4.29
N ARG A 102 -12.02 2.89 3.04
CA ARG A 102 -11.37 3.82 2.10
C ARG A 102 -11.94 5.23 2.13
N ASN A 103 -12.92 5.51 2.99
CA ASN A 103 -13.57 6.82 3.07
C ASN A 103 -13.06 7.61 4.29
N GLN A 104 -11.75 7.76 4.37
CA GLN A 104 -11.06 8.46 5.46
C GLN A 104 -9.91 9.27 4.90
N ALA A 105 -9.32 10.12 5.72
CA ALA A 105 -8.06 10.77 5.37
C ALA A 105 -6.95 9.71 5.24
N PRO A 106 -5.98 9.91 4.34
CA PRO A 106 -4.90 8.92 4.15
C PRO A 106 -4.20 8.52 5.45
N ALA A 107 -3.86 9.47 6.30
CA ALA A 107 -3.16 9.17 7.56
C ALA A 107 -4.00 8.29 8.49
N ASP A 108 -5.31 8.53 8.53
CA ASP A 108 -6.21 7.73 9.38
C ASP A 108 -6.36 6.31 8.86
N ALA A 109 -6.54 6.15 7.55
CA ALA A 109 -6.65 4.84 6.93
C ALA A 109 -5.34 4.05 7.09
N ALA A 110 -4.20 4.71 6.94
CA ALA A 110 -2.89 4.08 7.10
C ALA A 110 -2.68 3.58 8.53
N ARG A 111 -2.97 4.43 9.52
CA ARG A 111 -2.82 4.06 10.93
C ARG A 111 -3.72 2.89 11.29
N ARG A 112 -4.98 2.93 10.86
CA ARG A 112 -5.94 1.86 11.12
C ARG A 112 -5.48 0.55 10.50
N ALA A 113 -5.03 0.56 9.25
CA ALA A 113 -4.54 -0.63 8.57
C ALA A 113 -3.31 -1.21 9.29
N ALA A 114 -2.36 -0.35 9.67
CA ALA A 114 -1.16 -0.78 10.37
C ALA A 114 -1.50 -1.44 11.71
N GLU A 115 -2.39 -0.85 12.50
CA GLU A 115 -2.82 -1.41 13.77
C GLU A 115 -3.49 -2.79 13.56
N HIS A 116 -4.32 -2.91 12.55
CA HIS A 116 -4.98 -4.16 12.24
C HIS A 116 -3.97 -5.24 11.83
N GLY A 117 -3.01 -4.87 11.01
CA GLY A 117 -1.97 -5.80 10.57
C GLY A 117 -1.08 -6.29 11.70
N VAL A 118 -0.73 -5.42 12.62
CA VAL A 118 0.08 -5.79 13.80
C VAL A 118 -0.69 -6.80 14.67
N ARG A 119 -1.97 -6.57 14.87
CA ARG A 119 -2.80 -7.48 15.67
C ARG A 119 -3.03 -8.84 14.99
N ALA A 120 -2.85 -8.93 13.69
CA ALA A 120 -3.01 -10.19 12.95
C ALA A 120 -1.82 -11.13 13.10
N VAL A 121 -0.67 -10.60 13.53
CA VAL A 121 0.54 -11.40 13.72
C VAL A 121 0.41 -12.20 15.02
N ARG A 122 0.56 -13.51 14.93
CA ARG A 122 0.43 -14.42 16.07
C ARG A 122 1.50 -15.49 16.00
N SER A 123 2.01 -15.84 17.16
CA SER A 123 2.93 -16.96 17.31
C SER A 123 2.21 -18.08 18.07
N LEU A 124 2.23 -19.28 17.53
CA LEU A 124 1.57 -20.44 18.12
C LEU A 124 2.61 -21.55 18.37
N PRO A 125 2.49 -22.33 19.46
CA PRO A 125 1.51 -22.19 20.54
C PRO A 125 1.72 -20.92 21.35
N ALA A 126 0.67 -20.43 21.96
CA ALA A 126 0.70 -19.18 22.72
C ALA A 126 1.64 -19.24 23.93
#